data_16e4b73e9faecf836dde1249beb2fe8c
#
_entry.id   16e4b73e9faecf836dde1249beb2fe8c
#
_cell.length_a   1.000
_cell.length_b   1.000
_cell.length_c   1.000
_cell.angle_alpha   90.00
_cell.angle_beta   90.00
_cell.angle_gamma   90.00
#
_symmetry.space_group_name_H-M   'P 1'
#
loop_
_entity.id
_entity.type
_entity.pdbx_description
1 polymer ?
#
loop_
_entity_poly.entity_id
_entity_poly.type
_entity_poly.pdbx_seq_one_letter_code
_entity_poly.pdbx_strand_id
1 'polypeptide(L)'
;SAASDVYKRQIVIPTKTIPQGITALVNYIPDSTPEDNAERMGEEIQLVKTGQVTYAVRDTVIDDKEIKQDDYMGIGDKGILSVGTDMEKTVLEMIGEMIDEDSAILSIYYGEEMNEDSANEIAEKVEEEYPDVEVEVHYGGQPIYYYVISVE
;
A
#
# COMPACT_ATOMS: atom_id res chain seq x y z
N SER A 1 15.61 29.69 -11.39
CA SER A 1 15.77 30.88 -12.24
C SER A 1 15.08 30.69 -13.59
N ALA A 2 14.76 31.79 -14.27
CA ALA A 2 14.12 31.73 -15.58
C ALA A 2 14.97 30.97 -16.61
N ALA A 3 16.30 31.07 -16.53
CA ALA A 3 17.22 30.34 -17.40
C ALA A 3 17.24 28.83 -17.08
N SER A 4 17.04 28.44 -15.83
CA SER A 4 16.89 27.04 -15.41
C SER A 4 15.57 26.44 -15.91
N ASP A 5 14.48 27.24 -15.92
CA ASP A 5 13.14 26.81 -16.32
C ASP A 5 13.07 26.52 -17.84
N VAL A 6 13.90 27.18 -18.65
CA VAL A 6 13.99 26.93 -20.11
C VAL A 6 14.53 25.52 -20.41
N TYR A 7 15.41 25.00 -19.56
CA TYR A 7 16.09 23.71 -19.77
C TYR A 7 15.56 22.57 -18.90
N LYS A 8 14.71 22.87 -17.92
CA LYS A 8 14.15 21.89 -16.99
C LYS A 8 12.64 21.88 -17.09
N ARG A 9 12.11 20.79 -17.60
CA ARG A 9 10.67 20.52 -17.54
C ARG A 9 10.38 19.67 -16.32
N GLN A 10 9.43 20.09 -15.53
CA GLN A 10 8.98 19.38 -14.36
C GLN A 10 7.49 19.06 -14.49
N ILE A 11 7.16 17.78 -14.31
CA ILE A 11 5.78 17.31 -14.24
C ILE A 11 5.65 16.55 -12.92
N VAL A 12 4.65 16.94 -12.14
CA VAL A 12 4.37 16.28 -10.85
C VAL A 12 3.41 15.13 -11.08
N ILE A 13 3.83 13.93 -10.64
CA ILE A 13 2.95 12.77 -10.60
C ILE A 13 2.30 12.74 -9.22
N PRO A 14 0.96 12.84 -9.11
CA PRO A 14 0.27 13.04 -7.84
C PRO A 14 0.13 11.74 -7.04
N THR A 15 1.26 11.13 -6.66
CA THR A 15 1.28 9.96 -5.80
C THR A 15 0.99 10.35 -4.36
N LYS A 16 0.18 9.56 -3.68
CA LYS A 16 -0.21 9.79 -2.28
C LYS A 16 0.36 8.76 -1.32
N THR A 17 0.87 7.66 -1.85
CA THR A 17 1.42 6.54 -1.07
C THR A 17 2.76 6.11 -1.65
N ILE A 18 3.59 5.45 -0.83
CA ILE A 18 4.87 4.90 -1.28
C ILE A 18 4.66 3.86 -2.39
N PRO A 19 3.72 2.90 -2.27
CA PRO A 19 3.45 1.97 -3.37
C PRO A 19 3.07 2.65 -4.68
N GLN A 20 2.27 3.72 -4.64
CA GLN A 20 1.97 4.50 -5.85
C GLN A 20 3.23 5.13 -6.45
N GLY A 21 4.13 5.64 -5.61
CA GLY A 21 5.41 6.18 -6.06
C GLY A 21 6.28 5.12 -6.75
N ILE A 22 6.32 3.93 -6.21
CA ILE A 22 7.05 2.80 -6.80
C ILE A 22 6.45 2.42 -8.16
N THR A 23 5.13 2.27 -8.24
CA THR A 23 4.42 1.97 -9.48
C THR A 23 4.68 3.04 -10.54
N ALA A 24 4.64 4.33 -10.17
CA ALA A 24 4.96 5.41 -11.07
C ALA A 24 6.38 5.28 -11.64
N LEU A 25 7.37 5.03 -10.79
CA LEU A 25 8.77 4.87 -11.22
C LEU A 25 8.96 3.67 -12.14
N VAL A 26 8.35 2.55 -11.85
CA VAL A 26 8.43 1.32 -12.68
C VAL A 26 7.86 1.55 -14.08
N ASN A 27 6.87 2.43 -14.21
CA ASN A 27 6.22 2.73 -15.48
C ASN A 27 6.86 3.90 -16.25
N TYR A 28 7.95 4.46 -15.75
CA TYR A 28 8.73 5.47 -16.46
C TYR A 28 9.53 4.86 -17.61
N ILE A 29 9.41 5.43 -18.81
CA ILE A 29 10.14 5.02 -20.00
C ILE A 29 11.08 6.16 -20.42
N PRO A 30 12.42 5.99 -20.33
CA PRO A 30 13.39 7.07 -20.63
C PRO A 30 13.29 7.67 -22.01
N ASP A 31 12.96 6.86 -23.02
CA ASP A 31 12.89 7.29 -24.42
C ASP A 31 11.53 7.85 -24.82
N SER A 32 10.58 7.89 -23.89
CA SER A 32 9.25 8.46 -24.12
C SER A 32 9.23 9.96 -23.79
N THR A 33 8.25 10.68 -24.31
CA THR A 33 8.12 12.10 -23.97
C THR A 33 7.72 12.29 -22.51
N PRO A 34 8.02 13.46 -21.90
CA PRO A 34 7.55 13.74 -20.55
C PRO A 34 6.04 13.65 -20.38
N GLU A 35 5.29 14.08 -21.39
CA GLU A 35 3.84 14.04 -21.42
C GLU A 35 3.30 12.61 -21.44
N ASP A 36 3.85 11.77 -22.30
CA ASP A 36 3.45 10.35 -22.40
C ASP A 36 3.77 9.59 -21.12
N ASN A 37 4.92 9.90 -20.49
CA ASN A 37 5.28 9.34 -19.19
C ASN A 37 4.31 9.81 -18.10
N ALA A 38 3.97 11.09 -18.06
CA ALA A 38 3.05 11.64 -17.08
C ALA A 38 1.66 10.98 -17.18
N GLU A 39 1.16 10.79 -18.39
CA GLU A 39 -0.12 10.11 -18.64
C GLU A 39 -0.06 8.66 -18.18
N ARG A 40 0.91 7.89 -18.64
CA ARG A 40 1.08 6.47 -18.29
C ARG A 40 1.24 6.27 -16.79
N MET A 41 2.16 7.00 -16.17
CA MET A 41 2.41 6.92 -14.72
C MET A 41 1.16 7.32 -13.93
N GLY A 42 0.46 8.36 -14.36
CA GLY A 42 -0.78 8.83 -13.75
C GLY A 42 -1.91 7.82 -13.83
N GLU A 43 -2.05 7.10 -14.93
CA GLU A 43 -3.03 6.02 -15.08
C GLU A 43 -2.70 4.83 -14.19
N GLU A 44 -1.44 4.39 -14.18
CA GLU A 44 -1.00 3.21 -13.42
C GLU A 44 -1.15 3.41 -11.91
N ILE A 45 -0.88 4.60 -11.36
CA ILE A 45 -1.05 4.83 -9.93
C ILE A 45 -2.51 4.75 -9.47
N GLN A 46 -3.47 4.96 -10.37
CA GLN A 46 -4.90 4.82 -10.05
C GLN A 46 -5.31 3.37 -9.81
N LEU A 47 -4.54 2.41 -10.34
CA LEU A 47 -4.80 0.98 -10.21
C LEU A 47 -4.28 0.41 -8.89
N VAL A 48 -3.44 1.16 -8.17
CA VAL A 48 -2.84 0.70 -6.92
C VAL A 48 -3.75 1.03 -5.74
N LYS A 49 -4.17 -0.01 -5.03
CA LYS A 49 -4.83 0.12 -3.73
C LYS A 49 -3.79 -0.01 -2.64
N THR A 50 -3.84 0.83 -1.63
CA THR A 50 -2.92 0.80 -0.50
C THR A 50 -3.67 0.62 0.81
N GLY A 51 -3.16 -0.26 1.67
CA GLY A 51 -3.62 -0.44 3.04
C GLY A 51 -2.45 -0.37 4.00
N GLN A 52 -2.71 0.12 5.20
CA GLN A 52 -1.70 0.27 6.26
C GLN A 52 -2.24 -0.28 7.55
N VAL A 53 -1.40 -0.97 8.31
CA VAL A 53 -1.76 -1.51 9.61
C VAL A 53 -0.97 -0.83 10.72
N THR A 54 -1.68 -0.27 11.68
CA THR A 54 -1.13 0.38 12.86
C THR A 54 -1.98 0.06 14.08
N TYR A 55 -1.74 0.73 15.18
CA TYR A 55 -2.48 0.54 16.42
C TYR A 55 -3.21 1.83 16.84
N ALA A 56 -4.27 1.66 17.61
CA ALA A 56 -5.03 2.78 18.17
C ALA A 56 -4.35 3.30 19.45
N VAL A 57 -4.14 4.61 19.53
CA VAL A 57 -3.54 5.25 20.71
C VAL A 57 -4.57 5.55 21.80
N ARG A 58 -5.84 5.46 21.50
CA ARG A 58 -6.96 5.71 22.42
C ARG A 58 -8.25 5.05 21.93
N ASP A 59 -9.22 4.95 22.82
CA ASP A 59 -10.57 4.55 22.44
C ASP A 59 -11.18 5.60 21.53
N THR A 60 -11.82 5.17 20.46
CA THR A 60 -12.48 6.05 19.49
C THR A 60 -13.54 5.31 18.70
N VAL A 61 -14.32 6.06 17.93
CA VAL A 61 -15.25 5.51 16.95
C VAL A 61 -14.97 6.19 15.61
N ILE A 62 -14.65 5.39 14.61
CA ILE A 62 -14.38 5.86 13.25
C ILE A 62 -15.20 4.99 12.28
N ASP A 63 -15.95 5.62 11.37
CA ASP A 63 -16.79 4.93 10.39
C ASP A 63 -17.74 3.91 11.05
N ASP A 64 -18.36 4.31 12.16
CA ASP A 64 -19.26 3.48 13.00
C ASP A 64 -18.61 2.22 13.61
N LYS A 65 -17.28 2.12 13.56
CA LYS A 65 -16.53 1.03 14.21
C LYS A 65 -15.96 1.49 15.53
N GLU A 66 -16.24 0.72 16.58
CA GLU A 66 -15.64 0.93 17.90
C GLU A 66 -14.20 0.42 17.88
N ILE A 67 -13.27 1.27 18.26
CA ILE A 67 -11.85 0.99 18.32
C ILE A 67 -11.41 1.22 19.75
N LYS A 68 -10.81 0.21 20.35
CA LYS A 68 -10.25 0.30 21.70
C LYS A 68 -8.76 0.65 21.61
N GLN A 69 -8.24 1.32 22.64
CA GLN A 69 -6.81 1.54 22.76
C GLN A 69 -6.05 0.22 22.57
N ASP A 70 -4.94 0.27 21.83
CA ASP A 70 -4.08 -0.85 21.46
C ASP A 70 -4.67 -1.88 20.49
N ASP A 71 -5.90 -1.69 20.01
CA ASP A 71 -6.41 -2.45 18.89
C ASP A 71 -5.57 -2.19 17.64
N TYR A 72 -5.45 -3.19 16.78
CA TYR A 72 -4.87 -3.01 15.44
C TYR A 72 -5.93 -2.51 14.47
N MET A 73 -5.51 -1.64 13.57
CA MET A 73 -6.37 -1.03 12.55
C MET A 73 -5.78 -1.24 11.17
N GLY A 74 -6.56 -1.76 10.26
CA GLY A 74 -6.24 -1.76 8.83
C GLY A 74 -6.91 -0.56 8.16
N ILE A 75 -6.12 0.36 7.64
CA ILE A 75 -6.59 1.61 7.04
C ILE A 75 -6.34 1.57 5.53
N GLY A 76 -7.40 1.66 4.76
CA GLY A 76 -7.32 1.72 3.30
C GLY A 76 -7.41 3.15 2.76
N ASP A 77 -7.49 3.27 1.45
CA ASP A 77 -7.56 4.58 0.77
C ASP A 77 -8.81 5.39 1.12
N LYS A 78 -9.89 4.73 1.51
CA LYS A 78 -11.19 5.36 1.78
C LYS A 78 -11.62 5.31 3.23
N GLY A 79 -10.84 4.72 4.12
CA GLY A 79 -11.17 4.61 5.52
C GLY A 79 -10.71 3.30 6.14
N ILE A 80 -11.29 2.96 7.29
CA ILE A 80 -10.92 1.77 8.04
C ILE A 80 -11.54 0.53 7.41
N LEU A 81 -10.68 -0.46 7.10
CA LEU A 81 -11.08 -1.73 6.50
C LEU A 81 -11.21 -2.86 7.53
N SER A 82 -10.40 -2.81 8.59
CA SER A 82 -10.42 -3.85 9.62
C SER A 82 -9.99 -3.30 10.98
N VAL A 83 -10.49 -3.90 12.04
CA VAL A 83 -10.10 -3.61 13.43
C VAL A 83 -10.08 -4.93 14.20
N GLY A 84 -9.08 -5.13 15.02
CA GLY A 84 -9.01 -6.34 15.85
C GLY A 84 -7.90 -6.32 16.87
N THR A 85 -7.90 -7.32 17.72
CA THR A 85 -6.90 -7.52 18.77
C THR A 85 -5.74 -8.42 18.34
N ASP A 86 -5.90 -9.12 17.24
CA ASP A 86 -4.87 -9.98 16.63
C ASP A 86 -4.35 -9.33 15.34
N MET A 87 -3.03 -9.12 15.27
CA MET A 87 -2.43 -8.40 14.15
C MET A 87 -2.58 -9.15 12.82
N GLU A 88 -2.20 -10.42 12.78
CA GLU A 88 -2.27 -11.21 11.55
C GLU A 88 -3.70 -11.30 11.02
N LYS A 89 -4.66 -11.55 11.89
CA LYS A 89 -6.08 -11.59 11.53
C LYS A 89 -6.56 -10.25 10.98
N THR A 90 -6.16 -9.15 11.61
CA THR A 90 -6.51 -7.79 11.16
C THR A 90 -5.92 -7.48 9.79
N VAL A 91 -4.67 -7.88 9.55
CA VAL A 91 -4.02 -7.74 8.24
C VAL A 91 -4.75 -8.55 7.18
N LEU A 92 -5.08 -9.80 7.46
CA LEU A 92 -5.77 -10.68 6.51
C LEU A 92 -7.19 -10.20 6.20
N GLU A 93 -7.91 -9.68 7.18
CA GLU A 93 -9.23 -9.05 6.96
C GLU A 93 -9.12 -7.81 6.07
N MET A 94 -8.11 -6.97 6.29
CA MET A 94 -7.84 -5.81 5.45
C MET A 94 -7.55 -6.24 4.01
N ILE A 95 -6.70 -7.22 3.82
CA ILE A 95 -6.36 -7.76 2.49
C ILE A 95 -7.61 -8.28 1.78
N GLY A 96 -8.48 -8.98 2.49
CA GLY A 96 -9.76 -9.47 1.95
C GLY A 96 -10.66 -8.36 1.42
N GLU A 97 -10.66 -7.20 2.07
CA GLU A 97 -11.38 -6.01 1.60
C GLU A 97 -10.69 -5.30 0.42
N MET A 98 -9.40 -5.52 0.24
CA MET A 98 -8.62 -4.87 -0.83
C MET A 98 -8.59 -5.68 -2.12
N ILE A 99 -8.55 -7.01 -2.04
CA ILE A 99 -8.46 -7.90 -3.20
C ILE A 99 -9.81 -7.98 -3.91
N ASP A 100 -9.79 -7.87 -5.22
CA ASP A 100 -10.93 -8.13 -6.11
C ASP A 100 -10.53 -9.11 -7.23
N GLU A 101 -11.45 -9.35 -8.15
CA GLU A 101 -11.25 -10.29 -9.26
C GLU A 101 -10.16 -9.84 -10.26
N ASP A 102 -9.83 -8.56 -10.28
CA ASP A 102 -8.81 -7.98 -11.17
C ASP A 102 -7.43 -7.90 -10.52
N SER A 103 -7.33 -8.26 -9.24
CA SER A 103 -6.07 -8.20 -8.50
C SER A 103 -5.10 -9.27 -8.99
N ALA A 104 -3.88 -8.86 -9.34
CA ALA A 104 -2.83 -9.73 -9.86
C ALA A 104 -1.61 -9.82 -8.94
N ILE A 105 -1.24 -8.73 -8.29
CA ILE A 105 -0.03 -8.62 -7.46
C ILE A 105 -0.38 -7.97 -6.13
N LEU A 106 0.08 -8.61 -5.04
CA LEU A 106 0.00 -8.06 -3.69
C LEU A 106 1.40 -7.96 -3.12
N SER A 107 1.79 -6.77 -2.68
CA SER A 107 3.10 -6.54 -2.05
C SER A 107 2.93 -6.21 -0.57
N ILE A 108 3.72 -6.88 0.26
CA ILE A 108 3.75 -6.70 1.71
C ILE A 108 5.06 -6.03 2.08
N TYR A 109 4.99 -4.82 2.66
CA TYR A 109 6.15 -4.10 3.18
C TYR A 109 6.09 -4.14 4.70
N TYR A 110 6.96 -4.94 5.34
CA TYR A 110 6.99 -5.01 6.79
C TYR A 110 7.83 -3.89 7.41
N GLY A 111 7.31 -3.33 8.50
CA GLY A 111 7.94 -2.21 9.20
C GLY A 111 9.12 -2.61 10.06
N GLU A 112 9.78 -1.61 10.66
CA GLU A 112 10.97 -1.81 11.50
C GLU A 112 10.72 -2.67 12.75
N GLU A 113 9.49 -2.70 13.26
CA GLU A 113 9.10 -3.50 14.43
C GLU A 113 8.67 -4.92 14.07
N MET A 114 8.58 -5.24 12.79
CA MET A 114 8.20 -6.56 12.30
C MET A 114 9.40 -7.30 11.74
N ASN A 115 9.22 -8.56 11.40
CA ASN A 115 10.27 -9.39 10.80
C ASN A 115 9.77 -10.10 9.53
N GLU A 116 10.71 -10.63 8.79
CA GLU A 116 10.42 -11.34 7.54
C GLU A 116 9.57 -12.58 7.74
N ASP A 117 9.80 -13.31 8.84
CA ASP A 117 9.07 -14.55 9.13
C ASP A 117 7.56 -14.30 9.30
N SER A 118 7.20 -13.26 10.06
CA SER A 118 5.79 -12.88 10.23
C SER A 118 5.15 -12.43 8.92
N ALA A 119 5.89 -11.69 8.10
CA ALA A 119 5.42 -11.27 6.78
C ALA A 119 5.23 -12.46 5.84
N ASN A 120 6.14 -13.42 5.87
CA ASN A 120 6.04 -14.65 5.07
C ASN A 120 4.85 -15.52 5.48
N GLU A 121 4.53 -15.60 6.78
CA GLU A 121 3.33 -16.31 7.25
C GLU A 121 2.05 -15.70 6.67
N ILE A 122 1.97 -14.38 6.63
CA ILE A 122 0.85 -13.67 6.01
C ILE A 122 0.81 -13.97 4.51
N ALA A 123 1.96 -13.91 3.84
CA ALA A 123 2.08 -14.19 2.41
C ALA A 123 1.58 -15.61 2.06
N GLU A 124 1.99 -16.59 2.83
CA GLU A 124 1.56 -17.98 2.63
C GLU A 124 0.03 -18.13 2.73
N LYS A 125 -0.58 -17.49 3.72
CA LYS A 125 -2.04 -17.53 3.91
C LYS A 125 -2.79 -16.81 2.79
N VAL A 126 -2.23 -15.72 2.28
CA VAL A 126 -2.81 -15.02 1.12
C VAL A 126 -2.70 -15.86 -0.14
N GLU A 127 -1.57 -16.50 -0.38
CA GLU A 127 -1.38 -17.39 -1.53
C GLU A 127 -2.33 -18.59 -1.49
N GLU A 128 -2.60 -19.15 -0.33
CA GLU A 128 -3.56 -20.25 -0.16
C GLU A 128 -4.99 -19.80 -0.46
N GLU A 129 -5.39 -18.64 -0.01
CA GLU A 129 -6.75 -18.13 -0.18
C GLU A 129 -6.99 -17.52 -1.56
N TYR A 130 -5.96 -16.88 -2.14
CA TYR A 130 -6.02 -16.19 -3.42
C TYR A 130 -4.93 -16.72 -4.37
N PRO A 131 -5.07 -17.95 -4.89
CA PRO A 131 -4.00 -18.59 -5.67
C PRO A 131 -3.63 -17.88 -6.97
N ASP A 132 -4.51 -17.02 -7.49
CA ASP A 132 -4.26 -16.25 -8.71
C ASP A 132 -3.50 -14.94 -8.47
N VAL A 133 -3.26 -14.58 -7.20
CA VAL A 133 -2.54 -13.37 -6.82
C VAL A 133 -1.09 -13.72 -6.49
N GLU A 134 -0.16 -13.04 -7.16
CA GLU A 134 1.26 -13.13 -6.84
C GLU A 134 1.55 -12.29 -5.59
N VAL A 135 2.20 -12.88 -4.60
CA VAL A 135 2.52 -12.18 -3.34
C VAL A 135 4.02 -11.96 -3.23
N GLU A 136 4.40 -10.71 -2.99
CA GLU A 136 5.78 -10.29 -2.76
C GLU A 136 5.94 -9.77 -1.32
N VAL A 137 7.08 -10.06 -0.69
CA VAL A 137 7.44 -9.59 0.64
C VAL A 137 8.70 -8.75 0.56
N HIS A 138 8.65 -7.54 1.12
CA HIS A 138 9.75 -6.59 1.11
C HIS A 138 9.97 -5.98 2.50
N TYR A 139 11.21 -5.73 2.85
CA TYR A 139 11.53 -4.91 4.01
C TYR A 139 11.21 -3.44 3.70
N GLY A 140 10.21 -2.88 4.36
CA GLY A 140 9.85 -1.47 4.23
C GLY A 140 10.62 -0.58 5.20
N GLY A 141 10.86 -1.07 6.41
CA GLY A 141 11.58 -0.34 7.45
C GLY A 141 10.83 0.87 8.03
N GLN A 142 9.57 1.03 7.67
CA GLN A 142 8.77 2.17 8.14
C GLN A 142 8.49 2.06 9.64
N PRO A 143 8.52 3.20 10.37
CA PRO A 143 8.06 3.25 11.75
C PRO A 143 6.53 3.31 11.81
N ILE A 144 5.94 3.02 12.97
CA ILE A 144 4.51 3.18 13.29
C ILE A 144 3.62 2.17 12.57
N TYR A 145 3.75 2.03 11.25
CA TYR A 145 2.96 1.09 10.47
C TYR A 145 3.65 -0.26 10.41
N TYR A 146 3.04 -1.26 11.03
CA TYR A 146 3.57 -2.63 11.05
C TYR A 146 3.67 -3.23 9.67
N TYR A 147 2.64 -3.00 8.85
CA TYR A 147 2.61 -3.41 7.45
C TYR A 147 2.01 -2.32 6.58
N VAL A 148 2.61 -2.14 5.42
CA VAL A 148 2.03 -1.41 4.29
C VAL A 148 1.81 -2.44 3.19
N ILE A 149 0.60 -2.47 2.64
CA ILE A 149 0.22 -3.46 1.64
C ILE A 149 -0.31 -2.74 0.40
N SER A 150 0.17 -3.16 -0.76
CA SER A 150 -0.36 -2.70 -2.02
C SER A 150 -0.97 -3.86 -2.81
N VAL A 151 -2.06 -3.56 -3.51
CA VAL A 151 -2.74 -4.49 -4.41
C VAL A 151 -2.91 -3.82 -5.78
N GLU A 152 -2.42 -4.48 -6.80
CA GLU A 152 -2.54 -4.06 -8.19
C GLU A 152 -3.21 -5.14 -9.04
#